data_ad2a8a108cff4e0f959ed1fe6e53d901
#
_entry.id   ad2a8a108cff4e0f959ed1fe6e53d901
#
_cell.length_a   1.000
_cell.length_b   1.000
_cell.length_c   1.000
_cell.angle_alpha   90.00
_cell.angle_beta   90.00
_cell.angle_gamma   90.00
#
_symmetry.space_group_name_H-M   'P 1'
#
loop_
_entity.id
_entity.type
_entity.pdbx_description
1 polymer ?
#
loop_
_entity_poly.entity_id
_entity_poly.type
_entity_poly.pdbx_seq_one_letter_code
_entity_poly.pdbx_strand_id
1 'polypeptide(L)'
;MANVPAHIFREYDIRGVAESELTDENVYVIGRAYGTWLARRGITKASVGGDARLSTPRIKAAAIRGLNAAGVDVTDIGLVATPTFYWSLYRLPVGGGIMVTGSHNPKEFNGLKVAYDKTTLWGDDIQTIYKMASSDDFDMPGVKGSCTELDIKSEYIDMLVSKIKLGDRKPTVVCDAGNGTGGLFAPEFLRRIGCKVVELYSTPDGNFPNHHPDPTKRENLPALIAKVKETGADFGAGYDGDSDRIGVVDDKGEVIWGDRLMALYWTEILNKNPGAVAICEVKSSMALPEVVEAHGGRPLWWKSGHSLVKAKMREEHALFSGEVSGHMFFADEFFGFDDAFYATGRLARILSCTDKKLSELMNEIPIYPSTIENRYDCPDDVKFGVVERVKERALAEKLDTITVDGVRIIYKDGWGLVRVSNTQPTLVARCEGRTKEALDRISADMKRRLIEAGSPDFEWGY
;
A
#
# COMPACT_ATOMS: atom_id res chain seq x y z
N MET A 1 -22.05 -12.59 24.16
CA MET A 1 -21.85 -12.08 22.77
C MET A 1 -20.61 -11.25 22.76
N ALA A 2 -19.68 -11.52 21.84
CA ALA A 2 -18.52 -10.65 21.63
C ALA A 2 -19.02 -9.26 21.23
N ASN A 3 -18.44 -8.21 21.80
CA ASN A 3 -18.77 -6.85 21.44
C ASN A 3 -17.75 -6.35 20.39
N VAL A 4 -17.93 -6.80 19.16
CA VAL A 4 -17.02 -6.46 18.07
C VAL A 4 -17.26 -5.02 17.63
N PRO A 5 -16.31 -4.08 17.80
CA PRO A 5 -16.52 -2.67 17.49
C PRO A 5 -16.68 -2.46 15.98
N ALA A 6 -17.74 -1.75 15.56
CA ALA A 6 -18.01 -1.48 14.15
C ALA A 6 -16.88 -0.68 13.46
N HIS A 7 -16.29 0.28 14.16
CA HIS A 7 -15.31 1.21 13.61
C HIS A 7 -13.97 0.56 13.22
N ILE A 8 -13.68 -0.68 13.68
CA ILE A 8 -12.46 -1.40 13.26
C ILE A 8 -12.59 -1.98 11.84
N PHE A 9 -13.82 -2.17 11.31
CA PHE A 9 -14.07 -2.63 9.95
C PHE A 9 -13.99 -1.43 8.99
N ARG A 10 -12.81 -1.23 8.43
CA ARG A 10 -12.50 -0.13 7.53
C ARG A 10 -12.81 -0.50 6.07
N GLU A 11 -12.50 0.41 5.14
CA GLU A 11 -12.78 0.21 3.72
C GLU A 11 -12.01 -0.98 3.12
N TYR A 12 -10.78 -1.25 3.57
CA TYR A 12 -9.88 -2.24 2.93
C TYR A 12 -9.39 -3.34 3.87
N ASP A 13 -9.58 -3.19 5.16
CA ASP A 13 -9.07 -4.09 6.20
C ASP A 13 -9.87 -3.95 7.50
N ILE A 14 -9.56 -4.82 8.44
CA ILE A 14 -10.04 -4.71 9.82
C ILE A 14 -8.84 -4.24 10.65
N ARG A 15 -8.94 -3.11 11.35
CA ARG A 15 -7.83 -2.50 12.07
C ARG A 15 -8.26 -1.86 13.36
N GLY A 16 -7.53 -2.16 14.43
CA GLY A 16 -7.84 -1.64 15.77
C GLY A 16 -6.67 -1.72 16.72
N VAL A 17 -6.87 -1.20 17.95
CA VAL A 17 -5.93 -1.34 19.05
C VAL A 17 -5.89 -2.81 19.48
N ALA A 18 -4.69 -3.40 19.49
CA ALA A 18 -4.52 -4.84 19.67
C ALA A 18 -5.13 -5.34 20.99
N GLU A 19 -4.88 -4.65 22.10
CA GLU A 19 -5.26 -5.13 23.43
C GLU A 19 -6.73 -4.91 23.76
N SER A 20 -7.35 -3.83 23.28
CA SER A 20 -8.72 -3.46 23.65
C SER A 20 -9.78 -3.79 22.60
N GLU A 21 -9.41 -3.80 21.33
CA GLU A 21 -10.35 -3.97 20.20
C GLU A 21 -10.19 -5.29 19.48
N LEU A 22 -8.93 -5.75 19.29
CA LEU A 22 -8.60 -7.05 18.68
C LEU A 22 -8.30 -8.09 19.77
N THR A 23 -9.19 -8.21 20.74
CA THR A 23 -9.12 -9.24 21.79
C THR A 23 -9.26 -10.65 21.17
N ASP A 24 -8.82 -11.67 21.89
CA ASP A 24 -8.93 -13.07 21.43
C ASP A 24 -10.38 -13.44 21.07
N GLU A 25 -11.34 -12.96 21.86
CA GLU A 25 -12.76 -13.21 21.65
C GLU A 25 -13.27 -12.53 20.38
N ASN A 26 -12.97 -11.23 20.22
CA ASN A 26 -13.39 -10.47 19.03
C ASN A 26 -12.78 -11.07 17.76
N VAL A 27 -11.48 -11.38 17.77
CA VAL A 27 -10.79 -11.96 16.62
C VAL A 27 -11.28 -13.36 16.29
N TYR A 28 -11.58 -14.19 17.30
CA TYR A 28 -12.21 -15.49 17.10
C TYR A 28 -13.56 -15.36 16.38
N VAL A 29 -14.40 -14.43 16.82
CA VAL A 29 -15.72 -14.17 16.20
C VAL A 29 -15.56 -13.65 14.77
N ILE A 30 -14.64 -12.74 14.52
CA ILE A 30 -14.31 -12.25 13.17
C ILE A 30 -13.84 -13.40 12.28
N GLY A 31 -12.90 -14.22 12.77
CA GLY A 31 -12.41 -15.40 12.04
C GLY A 31 -13.51 -16.41 11.72
N ARG A 32 -14.47 -16.60 12.64
CA ARG A 32 -15.63 -17.48 12.44
C ARG A 32 -16.61 -16.90 11.41
N ALA A 33 -16.88 -15.59 11.47
CA ALA A 33 -17.71 -14.91 10.49
C ALA A 33 -17.11 -15.03 9.09
N TYR A 34 -15.82 -14.72 8.95
CA TYR A 34 -15.12 -14.87 7.68
C TYR A 34 -15.06 -16.31 7.18
N GLY A 35 -14.80 -17.27 8.06
CA GLY A 35 -14.82 -18.70 7.71
C GLY A 35 -16.18 -19.16 7.22
N THR A 36 -17.27 -18.74 7.88
CA THR A 36 -18.64 -19.00 7.43
C THR A 36 -18.92 -18.33 6.07
N TRP A 37 -18.46 -17.08 5.89
CA TRP A 37 -18.54 -16.36 4.62
C TRP A 37 -17.87 -17.12 3.46
N LEU A 38 -16.68 -17.71 3.72
CA LEU A 38 -15.96 -18.57 2.78
C LEU A 38 -16.71 -19.87 2.50
N ALA A 39 -17.16 -20.57 3.56
CA ALA A 39 -17.84 -21.85 3.44
C ALA A 39 -19.13 -21.75 2.62
N ARG A 40 -19.92 -20.68 2.80
CA ARG A 40 -21.11 -20.36 1.98
C ARG A 40 -20.79 -20.16 0.50
N ARG A 41 -19.51 -19.95 0.14
CA ARG A 41 -19.01 -19.87 -1.24
C ARG A 41 -18.29 -21.14 -1.70
N GLY A 42 -18.40 -22.21 -0.93
CA GLY A 42 -17.78 -23.51 -1.24
C GLY A 42 -16.27 -23.57 -0.97
N ILE A 43 -15.71 -22.60 -0.24
CA ILE A 43 -14.30 -22.54 0.09
C ILE A 43 -14.08 -23.11 1.49
N THR A 44 -13.27 -24.16 1.55
CA THR A 44 -12.96 -24.90 2.77
C THR A 44 -11.49 -24.84 3.18
N LYS A 45 -10.66 -24.09 2.45
CA LYS A 45 -9.22 -23.96 2.72
C LYS A 45 -8.78 -22.50 2.65
N ALA A 46 -7.98 -22.07 3.64
CA ALA A 46 -7.44 -20.73 3.73
C ALA A 46 -5.97 -20.75 4.18
N SER A 47 -5.20 -19.72 3.77
CA SER A 47 -3.87 -19.46 4.34
C SER A 47 -3.94 -18.34 5.39
N VAL A 48 -3.10 -18.45 6.44
CA VAL A 48 -2.98 -17.43 7.46
C VAL A 48 -1.51 -17.13 7.71
N GLY A 49 -1.13 -15.85 7.60
CA GLY A 49 0.21 -15.36 7.91
C GLY A 49 0.16 -14.21 8.91
N GLY A 50 1.32 -13.78 9.38
CA GLY A 50 1.39 -12.63 10.29
C GLY A 50 2.72 -11.88 10.24
N ASP A 51 2.69 -10.59 10.59
CA ASP A 51 3.86 -9.73 10.68
C ASP A 51 4.65 -9.90 12.01
N ALA A 52 5.66 -9.04 12.21
CA ALA A 52 6.57 -9.12 13.36
C ALA A 52 6.01 -8.49 14.66
N ARG A 53 4.79 -7.94 14.71
CA ARG A 53 4.23 -7.29 15.89
C ARG A 53 4.07 -8.25 17.06
N LEU A 54 4.27 -7.78 18.27
CA LEU A 54 4.18 -8.61 19.48
C LEU A 54 2.78 -9.21 19.69
N SER A 55 1.73 -8.51 19.26
CA SER A 55 0.35 -8.99 19.34
C SER A 55 -0.04 -10.00 18.26
N THR A 56 0.73 -10.11 17.18
CA THR A 56 0.40 -10.94 16.01
C THR A 56 0.25 -12.42 16.34
N PRO A 57 1.11 -13.08 17.14
CA PRO A 57 0.92 -14.51 17.46
C PRO A 57 -0.43 -14.82 18.11
N ARG A 58 -0.87 -13.99 19.08
CA ARG A 58 -2.15 -14.13 19.78
C ARG A 58 -3.33 -13.93 18.82
N ILE A 59 -3.31 -12.84 18.05
CA ILE A 59 -4.37 -12.49 17.10
C ILE A 59 -4.47 -13.58 16.00
N LYS A 60 -3.34 -14.02 15.46
CA LYS A 60 -3.28 -15.09 14.46
C LYS A 60 -3.90 -16.38 14.98
N ALA A 61 -3.52 -16.82 16.19
CA ALA A 61 -4.07 -18.00 16.81
C ALA A 61 -5.60 -17.91 17.01
N ALA A 62 -6.12 -16.76 17.41
CA ALA A 62 -7.56 -16.53 17.57
C ALA A 62 -8.30 -16.57 16.21
N ALA A 63 -7.75 -15.96 15.16
CA ALA A 63 -8.30 -15.99 13.82
C ALA A 63 -8.37 -17.44 13.27
N ILE A 64 -7.29 -18.22 13.43
CA ILE A 64 -7.24 -19.62 13.03
C ILE A 64 -8.30 -20.46 13.75
N ARG A 65 -8.45 -20.29 15.06
CA ARG A 65 -9.52 -20.98 15.82
C ARG A 65 -10.90 -20.65 15.29
N GLY A 66 -11.13 -19.37 14.91
CA GLY A 66 -12.40 -18.93 14.33
C GLY A 66 -12.68 -19.58 12.96
N LEU A 67 -11.70 -19.57 12.06
CA LEU A 67 -11.78 -20.25 10.76
C LEU A 67 -12.05 -21.75 10.92
N ASN A 68 -11.32 -22.44 11.78
CA ASN A 68 -11.51 -23.86 12.04
C ASN A 68 -12.91 -24.15 12.63
N ALA A 69 -13.44 -23.27 13.48
CA ALA A 69 -14.80 -23.40 14.03
C ALA A 69 -15.88 -23.26 12.93
N ALA A 70 -15.59 -22.62 11.83
CA ALA A 70 -16.46 -22.54 10.64
C ALA A 70 -16.23 -23.68 9.63
N GLY A 71 -15.37 -24.65 9.93
CA GLY A 71 -15.10 -25.79 9.04
C GLY A 71 -14.04 -25.53 7.97
N VAL A 72 -13.26 -24.47 8.10
CA VAL A 72 -12.19 -24.11 7.14
C VAL A 72 -10.85 -24.69 7.63
N ASP A 73 -10.19 -25.48 6.80
CA ASP A 73 -8.81 -25.91 7.01
C ASP A 73 -7.84 -24.75 6.77
N VAL A 74 -6.90 -24.59 7.68
CA VAL A 74 -5.94 -23.49 7.64
C VAL A 74 -4.53 -23.99 7.36
N THR A 75 -3.84 -23.37 6.43
CA THR A 75 -2.38 -23.44 6.29
C THR A 75 -1.78 -22.21 6.97
N ASP A 76 -1.16 -22.39 8.13
CA ASP A 76 -0.40 -21.32 8.81
C ASP A 76 0.98 -21.19 8.14
N ILE A 77 1.20 -20.07 7.46
CA ILE A 77 2.46 -19.79 6.76
C ILE A 77 3.48 -19.01 7.63
N GLY A 78 3.20 -18.86 8.91
CA GLY A 78 4.12 -18.34 9.91
C GLY A 78 4.29 -16.82 9.92
N LEU A 79 5.51 -16.40 10.30
CA LEU A 79 5.95 -14.99 10.24
C LEU A 79 6.39 -14.69 8.82
N VAL A 80 5.63 -13.83 8.13
CA VAL A 80 5.82 -13.49 6.71
C VAL A 80 5.52 -12.02 6.44
N ALA A 81 5.91 -11.56 5.27
CA ALA A 81 5.51 -10.26 4.72
C ALA A 81 4.13 -10.36 4.03
N THR A 82 3.43 -9.25 3.91
CA THR A 82 2.13 -9.19 3.21
C THR A 82 2.24 -9.69 1.75
N PRO A 83 3.24 -9.33 0.93
CA PRO A 83 3.38 -9.91 -0.41
C PRO A 83 3.59 -11.43 -0.40
N THR A 84 4.26 -12.01 0.59
CA THR A 84 4.38 -13.47 0.74
C THR A 84 3.02 -14.11 1.00
N PHE A 85 2.18 -13.46 1.83
CA PHE A 85 0.81 -13.90 2.03
C PHE A 85 0.00 -13.84 0.72
N TYR A 86 0.08 -12.75 -0.04
CA TYR A 86 -0.60 -12.67 -1.34
C TYR A 86 -0.14 -13.76 -2.30
N TRP A 87 1.17 -14.03 -2.36
CA TRP A 87 1.71 -15.11 -3.18
C TRP A 87 1.18 -16.48 -2.76
N SER A 88 0.93 -16.72 -1.46
CA SER A 88 0.36 -17.97 -0.97
C SER A 88 -0.98 -18.31 -1.63
N LEU A 89 -1.79 -17.30 -1.99
CA LEU A 89 -3.07 -17.48 -2.68
C LEU A 89 -2.91 -17.98 -4.13
N TYR A 90 -1.71 -17.81 -4.71
CA TYR A 90 -1.37 -18.36 -6.02
C TYR A 90 -0.67 -19.71 -5.93
N ARG A 91 0.07 -19.94 -4.86
CA ARG A 91 0.93 -21.11 -4.69
C ARG A 91 0.20 -22.30 -4.04
N LEU A 92 -0.69 -22.03 -3.10
CA LEU A 92 -1.38 -23.05 -2.31
C LEU A 92 -2.79 -23.30 -2.83
N PRO A 93 -3.35 -24.50 -2.63
CA PRO A 93 -4.73 -24.81 -3.01
C PRO A 93 -5.75 -24.25 -2.01
N VAL A 94 -5.72 -22.94 -1.81
CA VAL A 94 -6.59 -22.18 -0.89
C VAL A 94 -7.45 -21.20 -1.66
N GLY A 95 -8.67 -20.91 -1.19
CA GLY A 95 -9.56 -19.97 -1.83
C GLY A 95 -9.75 -18.67 -1.01
N GLY A 96 -9.01 -18.48 0.07
CA GLY A 96 -9.02 -17.29 0.88
C GLY A 96 -7.90 -17.26 1.89
N GLY A 97 -7.87 -16.23 2.73
CA GLY A 97 -6.85 -16.14 3.78
C GLY A 97 -6.90 -14.86 4.59
N ILE A 98 -6.09 -14.84 5.64
CA ILE A 98 -5.91 -13.68 6.52
C ILE A 98 -4.42 -13.38 6.67
N MET A 99 -4.04 -12.14 6.43
CA MET A 99 -2.76 -11.59 6.88
C MET A 99 -2.98 -10.76 8.14
N VAL A 100 -2.36 -11.18 9.24
CA VAL A 100 -2.41 -10.46 10.52
C VAL A 100 -1.29 -9.43 10.53
N THR A 101 -1.64 -8.16 10.40
CA THR A 101 -0.69 -7.05 10.33
C THR A 101 -1.30 -5.71 10.69
N GLY A 102 -0.50 -4.86 11.31
CA GLY A 102 -0.82 -3.44 11.49
C GLY A 102 -0.13 -2.54 10.46
N SER A 103 0.59 -3.11 9.45
CA SER A 103 1.36 -2.37 8.44
C SER A 103 2.26 -1.31 9.10
N HIS A 104 2.10 -0.05 8.71
CA HIS A 104 2.81 1.11 9.23
C HIS A 104 2.14 1.79 10.44
N ASN A 105 1.11 1.20 11.05
CA ASN A 105 0.50 1.79 12.25
C ASN A 105 1.42 1.68 13.47
N PRO A 106 1.23 2.50 14.52
CA PRO A 106 1.93 2.35 15.80
C PRO A 106 1.85 0.92 16.33
N LYS A 107 2.83 0.53 17.15
CA LYS A 107 2.99 -0.86 17.64
C LYS A 107 1.82 -1.40 18.43
N GLU A 108 1.02 -0.50 19.01
CA GLU A 108 -0.19 -0.82 19.78
C GLU A 108 -1.36 -1.29 18.89
N PHE A 109 -1.29 -1.02 17.58
CA PHE A 109 -2.30 -1.42 16.61
C PHE A 109 -1.94 -2.76 15.97
N ASN A 110 -2.97 -3.45 15.50
CA ASN A 110 -2.85 -4.59 14.61
C ASN A 110 -4.08 -4.63 13.69
N GLY A 111 -4.17 -5.65 12.83
CA GLY A 111 -5.29 -5.76 11.89
C GLY A 111 -5.34 -7.07 11.17
N LEU A 112 -6.35 -7.20 10.30
CA LEU A 112 -6.56 -8.36 9.45
C LEU A 112 -6.80 -7.88 8.01
N LYS A 113 -5.86 -8.15 7.11
CA LYS A 113 -6.12 -8.07 5.68
C LYS A 113 -6.76 -9.39 5.27
N VAL A 114 -7.97 -9.33 4.74
CA VAL A 114 -8.78 -10.51 4.43
C VAL A 114 -8.81 -10.70 2.91
N ALA A 115 -8.60 -11.92 2.45
CA ALA A 115 -8.51 -12.23 1.02
C ALA A 115 -9.57 -13.26 0.58
N TYR A 116 -10.02 -13.14 -0.65
CA TYR A 116 -10.89 -14.10 -1.33
C TYR A 116 -10.33 -14.35 -2.73
N ASP A 117 -10.21 -15.62 -3.10
CA ASP A 117 -9.50 -16.01 -4.31
C ASP A 117 -8.09 -15.37 -4.34
N LYS A 118 -7.79 -14.58 -5.31
CA LYS A 118 -6.49 -13.91 -5.50
C LYS A 118 -6.55 -12.40 -5.27
N THR A 119 -7.49 -11.95 -4.43
CA THR A 119 -7.69 -10.52 -4.14
C THR A 119 -8.02 -10.28 -2.68
N THR A 120 -7.81 -9.03 -2.23
CA THR A 120 -8.24 -8.60 -0.90
C THR A 120 -9.70 -8.15 -0.92
N LEU A 121 -10.44 -8.46 0.14
CA LEU A 121 -11.79 -7.94 0.36
C LEU A 121 -11.76 -6.45 0.69
N TRP A 122 -12.82 -5.76 0.34
CA TRP A 122 -13.00 -4.33 0.62
C TRP A 122 -14.49 -3.96 0.63
N GLY A 123 -14.82 -2.76 1.12
CA GLY A 123 -16.17 -2.20 1.06
C GLY A 123 -17.23 -3.11 1.67
N ASP A 124 -18.25 -3.43 0.87
CA ASP A 124 -19.42 -4.19 1.30
C ASP A 124 -19.11 -5.60 1.81
N ASP A 125 -18.06 -6.24 1.29
CA ASP A 125 -17.64 -7.57 1.78
C ASP A 125 -17.11 -7.49 3.22
N ILE A 126 -16.29 -6.48 3.53
CA ILE A 126 -15.81 -6.23 4.90
C ILE A 126 -16.99 -5.91 5.82
N GLN A 127 -17.95 -5.08 5.36
CA GLN A 127 -19.17 -4.77 6.13
C GLN A 127 -20.08 -5.98 6.30
N THR A 128 -20.10 -6.91 5.35
CA THR A 128 -20.84 -8.17 5.47
C THR A 128 -20.25 -9.05 6.56
N ILE A 129 -18.90 -9.16 6.63
CA ILE A 129 -18.23 -9.89 7.71
C ILE A 129 -18.54 -9.25 9.07
N TYR A 130 -18.59 -7.91 9.16
CA TYR A 130 -19.01 -7.22 10.38
C TYR A 130 -20.44 -7.59 10.80
N LYS A 131 -21.39 -7.52 9.86
CA LYS A 131 -22.79 -7.87 10.14
C LYS A 131 -22.93 -9.30 10.64
N MET A 132 -22.23 -10.25 10.02
CA MET A 132 -22.22 -11.65 10.45
C MET A 132 -21.62 -11.81 11.84
N ALA A 133 -20.49 -11.14 12.10
CA ALA A 133 -19.82 -11.19 13.41
C ALA A 133 -20.69 -10.57 14.53
N SER A 134 -21.39 -9.47 14.27
CA SER A 134 -22.21 -8.74 15.26
C SER A 134 -23.55 -9.40 15.54
N SER A 135 -24.05 -10.23 14.62
CA SER A 135 -25.34 -10.94 14.76
C SER A 135 -25.23 -12.42 15.06
N ASP A 136 -24.00 -12.94 15.28
CA ASP A 136 -23.69 -14.35 15.44
C ASP A 136 -24.25 -15.23 14.28
N ASP A 137 -24.25 -14.67 13.05
CA ASP A 137 -24.70 -15.37 11.84
C ASP A 137 -23.64 -16.37 11.36
N PHE A 138 -23.58 -17.51 12.04
CA PHE A 138 -22.63 -18.57 11.78
C PHE A 138 -23.31 -19.88 11.44
N ASP A 139 -22.76 -20.57 10.44
CA ASP A 139 -23.13 -21.94 10.18
C ASP A 139 -22.42 -22.89 11.15
N MET A 140 -23.06 -24.00 11.47
CA MET A 140 -22.48 -25.07 12.28
C MET A 140 -21.97 -26.17 11.35
N PRO A 141 -20.65 -26.27 11.11
CA PRO A 141 -20.11 -27.32 10.25
C PRO A 141 -20.25 -28.70 10.92
N GLY A 142 -20.42 -29.73 10.12
CA GLY A 142 -20.43 -31.09 10.62
C GLY A 142 -19.07 -31.54 11.21
N VAL A 143 -17.99 -30.98 10.66
CA VAL A 143 -16.60 -31.23 11.10
C VAL A 143 -15.88 -29.88 11.19
N LYS A 144 -15.14 -29.66 12.28
CA LYS A 144 -14.27 -28.48 12.41
C LYS A 144 -13.07 -28.64 11.47
N GLY A 145 -12.59 -27.50 10.97
CA GLY A 145 -11.35 -27.45 10.21
C GLY A 145 -10.11 -27.76 11.05
N SER A 146 -9.04 -28.04 10.36
CA SER A 146 -7.71 -28.32 10.93
C SER A 146 -6.73 -27.17 10.65
N CYS A 147 -5.56 -27.20 11.31
CA CYS A 147 -4.47 -26.28 11.02
C CYS A 147 -3.18 -27.06 10.76
N THR A 148 -2.47 -26.71 9.69
CA THR A 148 -1.15 -27.24 9.36
C THR A 148 -0.18 -26.08 9.16
N GLU A 149 1.06 -26.23 9.63
CA GLU A 149 2.11 -25.23 9.41
C GLU A 149 2.90 -25.51 8.13
N LEU A 150 3.25 -24.48 7.39
CA LEU A 150 4.06 -24.57 6.19
C LEU A 150 4.96 -23.33 6.04
N ASP A 151 6.28 -23.53 6.03
CA ASP A 151 7.21 -22.45 5.69
C ASP A 151 7.36 -22.34 4.17
N ILE A 152 6.94 -21.19 3.63
CA ILE A 152 7.02 -20.88 2.19
C ILE A 152 8.02 -19.77 1.87
N LYS A 153 8.81 -19.29 2.84
CA LYS A 153 9.71 -18.14 2.66
C LYS A 153 10.75 -18.38 1.56
N SER A 154 11.43 -19.53 1.60
CA SER A 154 12.44 -19.84 0.60
C SER A 154 11.85 -19.98 -0.80
N GLU A 155 10.68 -20.63 -0.94
CA GLU A 155 9.99 -20.77 -2.22
C GLU A 155 9.55 -19.38 -2.77
N TYR A 156 9.11 -18.47 -1.90
CA TYR A 156 8.76 -17.11 -2.30
C TYR A 156 9.99 -16.33 -2.79
N ILE A 157 11.12 -16.44 -2.10
CA ILE A 157 12.39 -15.83 -2.55
C ILE A 157 12.84 -16.44 -3.88
N ASP A 158 12.73 -17.76 -4.06
CA ASP A 158 13.03 -18.44 -5.32
C ASP A 158 12.18 -17.89 -6.47
N MET A 159 10.90 -17.69 -6.22
CA MET A 159 9.98 -17.08 -7.19
C MET A 159 10.42 -15.67 -7.54
N LEU A 160 10.71 -14.81 -6.57
CA LEU A 160 11.21 -13.44 -6.82
C LEU A 160 12.50 -13.44 -7.66
N VAL A 161 13.46 -14.29 -7.29
CA VAL A 161 14.74 -14.44 -8.04
C VAL A 161 14.48 -14.86 -9.48
N SER A 162 13.53 -15.75 -9.72
CA SER A 162 13.18 -16.20 -11.08
C SER A 162 12.60 -15.09 -11.96
N LYS A 163 12.04 -14.03 -11.35
CA LYS A 163 11.38 -12.92 -12.05
C LYS A 163 12.31 -11.76 -12.41
N ILE A 164 13.45 -11.63 -11.73
CA ILE A 164 14.35 -10.49 -11.91
C ILE A 164 15.69 -10.98 -12.49
N LYS A 165 16.04 -10.48 -13.67
CA LYS A 165 17.34 -10.69 -14.29
C LYS A 165 18.04 -9.34 -14.44
N LEU A 166 19.16 -9.17 -13.75
CA LEU A 166 19.99 -7.97 -13.88
C LEU A 166 20.80 -7.96 -15.19
N GLY A 167 21.11 -6.75 -15.67
CA GLY A 167 22.11 -6.51 -16.70
C GLY A 167 23.56 -6.67 -16.16
N ASP A 168 24.51 -5.98 -16.82
CA ASP A 168 25.94 -6.14 -16.55
C ASP A 168 26.35 -5.48 -15.22
N ARG A 169 25.77 -4.33 -14.89
CA ARG A 169 26.03 -3.61 -13.64
C ARG A 169 25.43 -4.32 -12.45
N LYS A 170 26.12 -4.33 -11.32
CA LYS A 170 25.68 -4.92 -10.04
C LYS A 170 25.43 -3.82 -9.03
N PRO A 171 24.19 -3.32 -8.90
CA PRO A 171 23.88 -2.22 -8.00
C PRO A 171 24.17 -2.54 -6.54
N THR A 172 24.63 -1.53 -5.80
CA THR A 172 24.72 -1.55 -4.33
C THR A 172 23.46 -0.96 -3.75
N VAL A 173 22.76 -1.71 -2.90
CA VAL A 173 21.46 -1.34 -2.31
C VAL A 173 21.58 -1.31 -0.79
N VAL A 174 21.16 -0.22 -0.16
CA VAL A 174 20.90 -0.20 1.28
C VAL A 174 19.46 -0.63 1.52
N CYS A 175 19.25 -1.70 2.30
CA CYS A 175 17.94 -2.19 2.68
C CYS A 175 17.63 -1.80 4.12
N ASP A 176 16.65 -0.95 4.34
CA ASP A 176 16.14 -0.58 5.67
C ASP A 176 14.82 -1.29 5.93
N ALA A 177 14.83 -2.31 6.77
CA ALA A 177 13.65 -3.08 7.13
C ALA A 177 12.87 -2.49 8.32
N GLY A 178 13.39 -1.43 8.98
CA GLY A 178 12.74 -0.82 10.14
C GLY A 178 12.33 -1.80 11.24
N ASN A 179 13.04 -2.92 11.38
CA ASN A 179 12.70 -4.06 12.25
C ASN A 179 11.35 -4.75 11.90
N GLY A 180 10.79 -4.49 10.72
CA GLY A 180 9.63 -5.18 10.17
C GLY A 180 10.01 -6.51 9.50
N THR A 181 9.09 -7.02 8.66
CA THR A 181 9.28 -8.30 7.96
C THR A 181 10.28 -8.23 6.80
N GLY A 182 10.62 -7.02 6.32
CA GLY A 182 11.48 -6.81 5.18
C GLY A 182 12.86 -7.46 5.28
N GLY A 183 13.43 -7.51 6.49
CA GLY A 183 14.73 -8.13 6.74
C GLY A 183 14.78 -9.63 6.50
N LEU A 184 13.64 -10.33 6.52
CA LEU A 184 13.55 -11.77 6.25
C LEU A 184 13.66 -12.11 4.76
N PHE A 185 13.46 -11.14 3.87
CA PHE A 185 13.30 -11.40 2.43
C PHE A 185 14.23 -10.56 1.57
N ALA A 186 14.23 -9.24 1.73
CA ALA A 186 14.91 -8.32 0.84
C ALA A 186 16.42 -8.56 0.72
N PRO A 187 17.19 -8.73 1.82
CA PRO A 187 18.63 -8.89 1.70
C PRO A 187 19.01 -10.17 0.94
N GLU A 188 18.36 -11.29 1.24
CA GLU A 188 18.64 -12.57 0.56
C GLU A 188 18.24 -12.49 -0.91
N PHE A 189 17.03 -12.03 -1.21
CA PHE A 189 16.55 -11.88 -2.57
C PHE A 189 17.52 -11.03 -3.42
N LEU A 190 17.88 -9.83 -2.94
CA LEU A 190 18.75 -8.91 -3.69
C LEU A 190 20.16 -9.46 -3.90
N ARG A 191 20.74 -10.14 -2.90
CA ARG A 191 22.04 -10.82 -3.07
C ARG A 191 21.95 -11.91 -4.13
N ARG A 192 20.90 -12.69 -4.13
CA ARG A 192 20.71 -13.81 -5.06
C ARG A 192 20.49 -13.35 -6.51
N ILE A 193 19.90 -12.18 -6.74
CA ILE A 193 19.85 -11.60 -8.09
C ILE A 193 21.15 -10.91 -8.49
N GLY A 194 22.13 -10.74 -7.57
CA GLY A 194 23.48 -10.24 -7.83
C GLY A 194 23.76 -8.82 -7.36
N CYS A 195 22.91 -8.20 -6.55
CA CYS A 195 23.18 -6.93 -5.92
C CYS A 195 24.19 -7.05 -4.78
N LYS A 196 24.92 -5.96 -4.49
CA LYS A 196 25.60 -5.75 -3.23
C LYS A 196 24.61 -5.16 -2.23
N VAL A 197 24.49 -5.74 -1.03
CA VAL A 197 23.48 -5.34 -0.06
C VAL A 197 24.11 -4.88 1.24
N VAL A 198 23.69 -3.71 1.68
CA VAL A 198 23.97 -3.17 3.02
C VAL A 198 22.66 -3.20 3.81
N GLU A 199 22.67 -3.80 4.98
CA GLU A 199 21.46 -3.99 5.79
C GLU A 199 21.35 -2.96 6.91
N LEU A 200 20.14 -2.45 7.11
CA LEU A 200 19.73 -1.68 8.27
C LEU A 200 18.51 -2.36 8.90
N TYR A 201 18.59 -2.58 10.21
CA TYR A 201 17.48 -3.02 11.05
C TYR A 201 16.74 -4.26 10.53
N SER A 202 17.51 -5.23 9.99
CA SER A 202 16.97 -6.43 9.32
C SER A 202 16.41 -7.49 10.28
N THR A 203 16.70 -7.41 11.58
CA THR A 203 16.12 -8.34 12.57
C THR A 203 14.71 -7.89 12.93
N PRO A 204 13.67 -8.72 12.69
CA PRO A 204 12.31 -8.38 13.09
C PRO A 204 12.17 -8.16 14.59
N ASP A 205 11.57 -7.04 14.98
CA ASP A 205 11.26 -6.71 16.37
C ASP A 205 9.98 -5.85 16.42
N GLY A 206 8.91 -6.40 16.97
CA GLY A 206 7.61 -5.73 17.06
C GLY A 206 7.57 -4.48 17.96
N ASN A 207 8.67 -4.13 18.64
CA ASN A 207 8.81 -2.86 19.34
C ASN A 207 9.27 -1.72 18.43
N PHE A 208 9.82 -2.04 17.23
CA PHE A 208 10.38 -1.07 16.27
C PHE A 208 11.37 -0.10 16.92
N PRO A 209 12.46 -0.59 17.54
CA PRO A 209 13.29 0.21 18.45
C PRO A 209 14.12 1.30 17.74
N ASN A 210 14.34 1.22 16.43
CA ASN A 210 15.21 2.14 15.72
C ASN A 210 14.45 3.33 15.12
N HIS A 211 13.36 3.07 14.42
CA HIS A 211 12.43 4.07 13.90
C HIS A 211 11.10 3.41 13.57
N HIS A 212 10.07 4.22 13.42
CA HIS A 212 8.76 3.75 12.98
C HIS A 212 8.86 3.24 11.52
N PRO A 213 8.38 1.99 11.21
CA PRO A 213 8.51 1.40 9.88
C PRO A 213 7.47 1.95 8.91
N ASP A 214 7.62 3.22 8.55
CA ASP A 214 6.79 3.92 7.57
C ASP A 214 7.72 4.74 6.64
N PRO A 215 8.11 4.18 5.48
CA PRO A 215 9.04 4.85 4.57
C PRO A 215 8.39 5.99 3.77
N THR A 216 7.09 6.23 3.96
CA THR A 216 6.38 7.35 3.34
C THR A 216 6.58 8.67 4.07
N LYS A 217 7.22 8.62 5.23
CA LYS A 217 7.52 9.78 6.07
C LYS A 217 9.01 10.06 6.11
N ARG A 218 9.40 11.28 5.72
CA ARG A 218 10.81 11.71 5.68
C ARG A 218 11.49 11.55 7.04
N GLU A 219 10.76 11.74 8.12
CA GLU A 219 11.26 11.63 9.51
C GLU A 219 11.75 10.22 9.88
N ASN A 220 11.34 9.19 9.14
CA ASN A 220 11.74 7.79 9.34
C ASN A 220 12.94 7.38 8.46
N LEU A 221 13.42 8.24 7.57
CA LEU A 221 14.46 7.93 6.58
C LEU A 221 15.89 8.43 6.90
N PRO A 222 16.18 9.18 7.99
CA PRO A 222 17.52 9.74 8.21
C PRO A 222 18.63 8.69 8.23
N ALA A 223 18.39 7.50 8.83
CA ALA A 223 19.37 6.42 8.88
C ALA A 223 19.65 5.83 7.49
N LEU A 224 18.61 5.63 6.70
CA LEU A 224 18.71 5.16 5.31
C LEU A 224 19.50 6.17 4.46
N ILE A 225 19.15 7.46 4.53
CA ILE A 225 19.84 8.55 3.82
C ILE A 225 21.32 8.60 4.20
N ALA A 226 21.62 8.56 5.49
CA ALA A 226 23.01 8.58 5.99
C ALA A 226 23.79 7.36 5.47
N LYS A 227 23.20 6.16 5.51
CA LYS A 227 23.85 4.93 5.09
C LYS A 227 24.11 4.87 3.58
N VAL A 228 23.18 5.38 2.77
CA VAL A 228 23.38 5.51 1.30
C VAL A 228 24.59 6.40 1.02
N LYS A 229 24.68 7.57 1.66
CA LYS A 229 25.81 8.51 1.49
C LYS A 229 27.12 7.93 2.00
N GLU A 230 27.12 7.27 3.17
CA GLU A 230 28.29 6.64 3.78
C GLU A 230 28.90 5.56 2.88
N THR A 231 28.04 4.72 2.30
CA THR A 231 28.48 3.56 1.51
C THR A 231 28.66 3.85 0.03
N GLY A 232 28.18 5.00 -0.45
CA GLY A 232 28.12 5.32 -1.88
C GLY A 232 27.22 4.35 -2.65
N ALA A 233 26.15 3.86 -2.00
CA ALA A 233 25.20 2.96 -2.63
C ALA A 233 24.46 3.61 -3.81
N ASP A 234 24.03 2.80 -4.76
CA ASP A 234 23.28 3.27 -5.92
C ASP A 234 21.89 3.77 -5.53
N PHE A 235 21.30 3.17 -4.49
CA PHE A 235 20.07 3.62 -3.86
C PHE A 235 19.84 2.97 -2.50
N GLY A 236 18.89 3.53 -1.75
CA GLY A 236 18.32 2.94 -0.55
C GLY A 236 16.86 2.56 -0.74
N ALA A 237 16.46 1.42 -0.20
CA ALA A 237 15.09 0.95 -0.15
C ALA A 237 14.65 0.77 1.31
N GLY A 238 13.65 1.55 1.74
CA GLY A 238 12.98 1.39 3.02
C GLY A 238 11.67 0.65 2.85
N TYR A 239 11.35 -0.21 3.82
CA TYR A 239 10.13 -1.02 3.82
C TYR A 239 9.25 -0.65 5.00
N ASP A 240 7.93 -0.75 4.85
CA ASP A 240 7.03 -0.66 5.98
C ASP A 240 6.97 -1.98 6.78
N GLY A 241 6.20 -1.99 7.87
CA GLY A 241 6.22 -3.10 8.83
C GLY A 241 5.92 -4.47 8.24
N ASP A 242 5.07 -4.56 7.23
CA ASP A 242 4.68 -5.78 6.52
C ASP A 242 5.15 -5.82 5.06
N SER A 243 5.95 -4.85 4.65
CA SER A 243 6.70 -4.79 3.39
C SER A 243 5.86 -4.83 2.11
N ASP A 244 4.67 -4.26 2.16
CA ASP A 244 3.86 -4.02 0.97
C ASP A 244 4.07 -2.61 0.39
N ARG A 245 4.88 -1.75 1.07
CA ARG A 245 5.27 -0.42 0.62
C ARG A 245 6.77 -0.26 0.55
N ILE A 246 7.21 0.49 -0.46
CA ILE A 246 8.61 0.88 -0.65
C ILE A 246 8.76 2.40 -0.55
N GLY A 247 9.78 2.86 0.17
CA GLY A 247 10.34 4.21 0.06
C GLY A 247 11.73 4.13 -0.55
N VAL A 248 12.08 5.06 -1.41
CA VAL A 248 13.35 5.05 -2.13
C VAL A 248 14.15 6.32 -1.86
N VAL A 249 15.46 6.14 -1.65
CA VAL A 249 16.44 7.22 -1.53
C VAL A 249 17.48 7.04 -2.65
N ASP A 250 17.77 8.09 -3.40
CA ASP A 250 18.75 8.04 -4.49
C ASP A 250 20.21 8.09 -3.98
N ASP A 251 21.16 7.98 -4.90
CA ASP A 251 22.61 7.99 -4.63
C ASP A 251 23.13 9.31 -4.00
N LYS A 252 22.34 10.38 -4.02
CA LYS A 252 22.63 11.66 -3.36
C LYS A 252 21.93 11.80 -2.00
N GLY A 253 21.09 10.86 -1.63
CA GLY A 253 20.30 10.89 -0.41
C GLY A 253 19.02 11.70 -0.54
N GLU A 254 18.54 11.95 -1.75
CA GLU A 254 17.23 12.57 -1.97
C GLU A 254 16.13 11.51 -1.99
N VAL A 255 15.00 11.84 -1.35
CA VAL A 255 13.85 10.94 -1.27
C VAL A 255 13.07 10.99 -2.58
N ILE A 256 12.82 9.82 -3.16
CA ILE A 256 11.98 9.65 -4.34
C ILE A 256 10.59 9.22 -3.88
N TRP A 257 9.61 10.10 -4.04
CA TRP A 257 8.23 9.81 -3.66
C TRP A 257 7.55 8.86 -4.66
N GLY A 258 6.51 8.16 -4.19
CA GLY A 258 5.86 7.07 -4.92
C GLY A 258 5.41 7.44 -6.33
N ASP A 259 4.83 8.62 -6.54
CA ASP A 259 4.38 9.08 -7.86
C ASP A 259 5.53 9.29 -8.86
N ARG A 260 6.69 9.77 -8.41
CA ARG A 260 7.89 9.90 -9.24
C ARG A 260 8.55 8.55 -9.50
N LEU A 261 8.54 7.66 -8.51
CA LEU A 261 9.02 6.29 -8.68
C LEU A 261 8.15 5.53 -9.68
N MET A 262 6.83 5.71 -9.62
CA MET A 262 5.90 5.17 -10.63
C MET A 262 6.24 5.67 -12.04
N ALA A 263 6.53 6.96 -12.21
CA ALA A 263 6.92 7.51 -13.50
C ALA A 263 8.16 6.81 -14.06
N LEU A 264 9.18 6.55 -13.23
CA LEU A 264 10.38 5.81 -13.64
C LEU A 264 10.03 4.37 -14.07
N TYR A 265 9.21 3.63 -13.33
CA TYR A 265 8.79 2.28 -13.73
C TYR A 265 8.00 2.29 -15.03
N TRP A 266 7.15 3.29 -15.25
CA TRP A 266 6.40 3.41 -16.49
C TRP A 266 7.31 3.64 -17.71
N THR A 267 8.46 4.32 -17.58
CA THR A 267 9.39 4.45 -18.71
C THR A 267 9.93 3.09 -19.16
N GLU A 268 10.25 2.19 -18.22
CA GLU A 268 10.69 0.82 -18.56
C GLU A 268 9.56 0.00 -19.21
N ILE A 269 8.36 0.06 -18.64
CA ILE A 269 7.21 -0.75 -19.08
C ILE A 269 6.73 -0.31 -20.46
N LEU A 270 6.61 0.99 -20.70
CA LEU A 270 6.11 1.54 -21.95
C LEU A 270 7.06 1.34 -23.13
N ASN A 271 8.37 1.25 -22.89
CA ASN A 271 9.34 0.89 -23.92
C ASN A 271 9.03 -0.48 -24.57
N LYS A 272 8.43 -1.41 -23.81
CA LYS A 272 8.04 -2.74 -24.28
C LYS A 272 6.57 -2.83 -24.66
N ASN A 273 5.73 -1.95 -24.09
CA ASN A 273 4.28 -2.02 -24.17
C ASN A 273 3.67 -0.65 -24.52
N PRO A 274 3.95 -0.09 -25.71
CA PRO A 274 3.38 1.20 -26.12
C PRO A 274 1.84 1.11 -26.16
N GLY A 275 1.17 2.17 -25.74
CA GLY A 275 -0.29 2.24 -25.66
C GLY A 275 -0.91 1.63 -24.41
N ALA A 276 -0.11 1.08 -23.48
CA ALA A 276 -0.64 0.53 -22.23
C ALA A 276 -1.37 1.58 -21.39
N VAL A 277 -2.41 1.12 -20.67
CA VAL A 277 -3.15 1.96 -19.71
C VAL A 277 -2.36 2.08 -18.43
N ALA A 278 -2.07 3.32 -18.03
CA ALA A 278 -1.42 3.67 -16.78
C ALA A 278 -2.44 4.21 -15.79
N ILE A 279 -2.78 3.44 -14.77
CA ILE A 279 -3.66 3.90 -13.70
C ILE A 279 -2.84 4.86 -12.82
N CYS A 280 -3.31 6.11 -12.74
CA CYS A 280 -2.74 7.17 -11.94
C CYS A 280 -3.64 7.42 -10.71
N GLU A 281 -3.10 7.27 -9.52
CA GLU A 281 -3.82 7.62 -8.30
C GLU A 281 -4.14 9.13 -8.29
N VAL A 282 -5.35 9.50 -7.87
CA VAL A 282 -5.83 10.88 -7.92
C VAL A 282 -4.93 11.89 -7.19
N LYS A 283 -4.11 11.45 -6.23
CA LYS A 283 -3.16 12.27 -5.47
C LYS A 283 -1.81 12.49 -6.17
N SER A 284 -1.53 11.73 -7.23
CA SER A 284 -0.23 11.77 -7.91
C SER A 284 0.07 13.12 -8.54
N SER A 285 1.35 13.45 -8.62
CA SER A 285 1.86 14.60 -9.36
C SER A 285 1.42 14.56 -10.83
N MET A 286 1.27 15.74 -11.44
CA MET A 286 1.05 15.84 -12.89
C MET A 286 2.25 15.34 -13.70
N ALA A 287 3.42 15.21 -13.10
CA ALA A 287 4.58 14.59 -13.74
C ALA A 287 4.32 13.13 -14.18
N LEU A 288 3.50 12.38 -13.42
CA LEU A 288 3.22 10.98 -13.73
C LEU A 288 2.47 10.82 -15.06
N PRO A 289 1.28 11.41 -15.29
CA PRO A 289 0.61 11.30 -16.58
C PRO A 289 1.42 11.92 -17.72
N GLU A 290 2.14 13.01 -17.51
CA GLU A 290 2.99 13.63 -18.53
C GLU A 290 4.10 12.69 -19.02
N VAL A 291 4.77 11.98 -18.10
CA VAL A 291 5.78 10.97 -18.46
C VAL A 291 5.13 9.79 -19.19
N VAL A 292 3.97 9.33 -18.72
CA VAL A 292 3.23 8.25 -19.36
C VAL A 292 2.88 8.60 -20.82
N GLU A 293 2.32 9.79 -21.04
CA GLU A 293 1.95 10.26 -22.39
C GLU A 293 3.18 10.45 -23.30
N ALA A 294 4.25 11.04 -22.76
CA ALA A 294 5.51 11.23 -23.49
C ALA A 294 6.13 9.92 -23.95
N HIS A 295 5.89 8.80 -23.24
CA HIS A 295 6.33 7.46 -23.63
C HIS A 295 5.26 6.64 -24.36
N GLY A 296 4.18 7.27 -24.81
CA GLY A 296 3.14 6.65 -25.62
C GLY A 296 2.14 5.79 -24.84
N GLY A 297 2.05 5.96 -23.53
CA GLY A 297 1.04 5.33 -22.68
C GLY A 297 -0.26 6.14 -22.61
N ARG A 298 -1.27 5.60 -21.95
CA ARG A 298 -2.58 6.23 -21.75
C ARG A 298 -2.89 6.37 -20.25
N PRO A 299 -2.76 7.57 -19.64
CA PRO A 299 -3.09 7.75 -18.23
C PRO A 299 -4.59 7.63 -17.97
N LEU A 300 -4.95 6.97 -16.86
CA LEU A 300 -6.30 6.82 -16.35
C LEU A 300 -6.32 7.16 -14.86
N TRP A 301 -7.04 8.21 -14.49
CA TRP A 301 -7.16 8.60 -13.09
C TRP A 301 -8.07 7.67 -12.30
N TRP A 302 -7.62 7.26 -11.10
CA TRP A 302 -8.39 6.37 -10.26
C TRP A 302 -8.29 6.73 -8.77
N LYS A 303 -9.13 6.07 -7.98
CA LYS A 303 -9.23 6.24 -6.52
C LYS A 303 -7.98 5.76 -5.81
N SER A 304 -7.69 6.35 -4.63
CA SER A 304 -6.73 5.81 -3.67
C SER A 304 -7.28 4.55 -3.00
N GLY A 305 -6.38 3.61 -2.70
CA GLY A 305 -6.66 2.39 -1.96
C GLY A 305 -6.23 1.14 -2.73
N HIS A 306 -5.27 0.42 -2.15
CA HIS A 306 -4.61 -0.72 -2.81
C HIS A 306 -5.58 -1.78 -3.38
N SER A 307 -6.69 -2.06 -2.67
CA SER A 307 -7.69 -3.02 -3.16
C SER A 307 -8.46 -2.49 -4.37
N LEU A 308 -8.80 -1.18 -4.38
CA LEU A 308 -9.49 -0.52 -5.50
C LEU A 308 -8.59 -0.40 -6.73
N VAL A 309 -7.29 -0.12 -6.53
CA VAL A 309 -6.31 -0.06 -7.62
C VAL A 309 -6.12 -1.45 -8.23
N LYS A 310 -5.93 -2.50 -7.42
CA LYS A 310 -5.82 -3.89 -7.90
C LYS A 310 -7.07 -4.34 -8.68
N ALA A 311 -8.26 -3.96 -8.24
CA ALA A 311 -9.50 -4.26 -8.96
C ALA A 311 -9.55 -3.55 -10.33
N LYS A 312 -9.19 -2.25 -10.37
CA LYS A 312 -9.16 -1.46 -11.60
C LYS A 312 -8.08 -1.93 -12.57
N MET A 313 -6.93 -2.34 -12.08
CA MET A 313 -5.88 -2.94 -12.92
C MET A 313 -6.37 -4.18 -13.67
N ARG A 314 -7.14 -5.05 -13.00
CA ARG A 314 -7.73 -6.24 -13.65
C ARG A 314 -8.78 -5.86 -14.70
N GLU A 315 -9.64 -4.89 -14.37
CA GLU A 315 -10.68 -4.38 -15.28
C GLU A 315 -10.08 -3.81 -16.56
N GLU A 316 -9.05 -2.96 -16.44
CA GLU A 316 -8.41 -2.27 -17.56
C GLU A 316 -7.25 -3.06 -18.18
N HIS A 317 -6.93 -4.25 -17.67
CA HIS A 317 -5.75 -5.02 -18.06
C HIS A 317 -4.46 -4.19 -17.97
N ALA A 318 -4.39 -3.31 -16.95
CA ALA A 318 -3.24 -2.44 -16.75
C ALA A 318 -2.03 -3.24 -16.27
N LEU A 319 -0.87 -2.95 -16.86
CA LEU A 319 0.38 -3.70 -16.62
C LEU A 319 1.09 -3.29 -15.35
N PHE A 320 0.83 -2.09 -14.86
CA PHE A 320 1.43 -1.54 -13.64
C PHE A 320 0.56 -0.42 -13.10
N SER A 321 0.56 -0.27 -11.81
CA SER A 321 0.08 0.90 -11.08
C SER A 321 0.82 1.01 -9.75
N GLY A 322 0.55 2.07 -9.03
CA GLY A 322 1.04 2.27 -7.68
C GLY A 322 0.30 3.42 -6.99
N GLU A 323 0.73 3.70 -5.78
CA GLU A 323 0.19 4.79 -4.97
C GLU A 323 1.33 5.68 -4.45
N VAL A 324 1.03 6.95 -4.19
CA VAL A 324 1.97 7.90 -3.56
C VAL A 324 2.50 7.33 -2.23
N SER A 325 1.70 6.50 -1.58
CA SER A 325 2.04 5.79 -0.34
C SER A 325 3.05 4.64 -0.50
N GLY A 326 3.60 4.41 -1.70
CA GLY A 326 4.65 3.42 -1.94
C GLY A 326 4.19 2.01 -2.27
N HIS A 327 2.88 1.73 -2.34
CA HIS A 327 2.39 0.48 -2.92
C HIS A 327 2.69 0.45 -4.42
N MET A 328 3.28 -0.64 -4.92
CA MET A 328 3.64 -0.84 -6.33
C MET A 328 3.09 -2.18 -6.82
N PHE A 329 2.25 -2.15 -7.84
CA PHE A 329 1.51 -3.30 -8.36
C PHE A 329 1.96 -3.63 -9.78
N PHE A 330 2.81 -4.61 -9.95
CA PHE A 330 3.28 -5.04 -11.27
C PHE A 330 2.47 -6.23 -11.78
N ALA A 331 1.91 -6.12 -12.99
CA ALA A 331 1.19 -7.19 -13.67
C ALA A 331 1.76 -7.50 -15.07
N ASP A 332 2.80 -6.78 -15.50
CA ASP A 332 3.50 -7.04 -16.78
C ASP A 332 4.31 -8.35 -16.73
N GLU A 333 5.05 -8.58 -15.66
CA GLU A 333 5.91 -9.76 -15.46
C GLU A 333 5.68 -10.38 -14.06
N PHE A 334 4.67 -9.94 -13.32
CA PHE A 334 4.35 -10.36 -11.97
C PHE A 334 2.84 -10.56 -11.80
N PHE A 335 2.36 -10.74 -10.57
CA PHE A 335 0.98 -11.19 -10.26
C PHE A 335 -0.03 -10.04 -10.08
N GLY A 336 0.39 -8.79 -10.03
CA GLY A 336 -0.49 -7.62 -9.88
C GLY A 336 -0.86 -7.27 -8.43
N PHE A 337 -0.23 -7.87 -7.44
CA PHE A 337 -0.35 -7.42 -6.04
C PHE A 337 0.82 -6.51 -5.64
N ASP A 338 0.65 -5.80 -4.54
CA ASP A 338 1.64 -4.91 -3.94
C ASP A 338 2.80 -5.70 -3.33
N ASP A 339 4.01 -5.45 -3.84
CA ASP A 339 5.22 -6.16 -3.43
C ASP A 339 6.43 -5.23 -3.47
N ALA A 340 6.87 -4.79 -2.28
CA ALA A 340 8.00 -3.88 -2.18
C ALA A 340 9.34 -4.56 -2.54
N PHE A 341 9.46 -5.87 -2.39
CA PHE A 341 10.66 -6.61 -2.78
C PHE A 341 10.79 -6.68 -4.29
N TYR A 342 9.70 -7.04 -4.95
CA TYR A 342 9.68 -7.06 -6.41
C TYR A 342 9.93 -5.66 -6.99
N ALA A 343 9.33 -4.63 -6.40
CA ALA A 343 9.58 -3.24 -6.80
C ALA A 343 11.07 -2.87 -6.64
N THR A 344 11.72 -3.25 -5.52
CA THR A 344 13.16 -3.05 -5.32
C THR A 344 13.98 -3.78 -6.38
N GLY A 345 13.63 -5.02 -6.71
CA GLY A 345 14.27 -5.80 -7.77
C GLY A 345 14.13 -5.15 -9.15
N ARG A 346 12.95 -4.59 -9.47
CA ARG A 346 12.69 -3.84 -10.70
C ARG A 346 13.59 -2.59 -10.80
N LEU A 347 13.72 -1.83 -9.69
CA LEU A 347 14.62 -0.68 -9.65
C LEU A 347 16.08 -1.09 -9.83
N ALA A 348 16.52 -2.15 -9.16
CA ALA A 348 17.85 -2.71 -9.34
C ALA A 348 18.08 -3.15 -10.80
N ARG A 349 17.08 -3.75 -11.45
CA ARG A 349 17.14 -4.14 -12.88
C ARG A 349 17.31 -2.92 -13.78
N ILE A 350 16.52 -1.86 -13.58
CA ILE A 350 16.65 -0.63 -14.35
C ILE A 350 18.07 -0.09 -14.27
N LEU A 351 18.60 0.04 -13.04
CA LEU A 351 19.96 0.54 -12.82
C LEU A 351 21.05 -0.38 -13.38
N SER A 352 20.81 -1.69 -13.42
CA SER A 352 21.79 -2.65 -13.96
C SER A 352 21.93 -2.60 -15.48
N CYS A 353 20.99 -1.97 -16.18
CA CYS A 353 20.95 -1.84 -17.64
C CYS A 353 21.42 -0.47 -18.13
N THR A 354 21.97 0.39 -17.26
CA THR A 354 22.45 1.73 -17.62
C THR A 354 23.65 2.12 -16.76
N ASP A 355 24.50 3.00 -17.30
CA ASP A 355 25.60 3.63 -16.56
C ASP A 355 25.13 4.83 -15.72
N LYS A 356 23.92 5.35 -15.97
CA LYS A 356 23.34 6.47 -15.21
C LYS A 356 23.13 6.09 -13.76
N LYS A 357 23.32 7.07 -12.88
CA LYS A 357 22.92 7.00 -11.48
C LYS A 357 21.40 7.18 -11.34
N LEU A 358 20.85 6.76 -10.18
CA LEU A 358 19.41 6.95 -9.95
C LEU A 358 19.03 8.44 -9.96
N SER A 359 19.83 9.30 -9.33
CA SER A 359 19.59 10.75 -9.36
C SER A 359 19.60 11.35 -10.77
N GLU A 360 20.36 10.78 -11.70
CA GLU A 360 20.39 11.24 -13.10
C GLU A 360 19.12 10.79 -13.85
N LEU A 361 18.66 9.56 -13.64
CA LEU A 361 17.38 9.09 -14.19
C LEU A 361 16.21 9.92 -13.65
N MET A 362 16.23 10.24 -12.36
CA MET A 362 15.17 11.03 -11.74
C MET A 362 15.15 12.50 -12.18
N ASN A 363 16.27 13.03 -12.68
CA ASN A 363 16.31 14.38 -13.29
C ASN A 363 15.57 14.47 -14.63
N GLU A 364 15.30 13.33 -15.29
CA GLU A 364 14.52 13.26 -16.53
C GLU A 364 13.01 13.34 -16.26
N ILE A 365 12.59 13.15 -15.00
CA ILE A 365 11.19 13.23 -14.56
C ILE A 365 10.93 14.62 -13.95
N PRO A 366 9.94 15.35 -14.43
CA PRO A 366 9.64 16.69 -13.92
C PRO A 366 9.41 16.72 -12.41
N ILE A 367 9.83 17.82 -11.78
CA ILE A 367 9.55 18.14 -10.38
C ILE A 367 8.74 19.42 -10.35
N TYR A 368 7.61 19.38 -9.68
CA TYR A 368 6.74 20.53 -9.52
C TYR A 368 6.63 20.92 -8.03
N PRO A 369 6.63 22.24 -7.71
CA PRO A 369 6.31 22.71 -6.37
C PRO A 369 4.97 22.19 -5.91
N SER A 370 4.91 21.58 -4.73
CA SER A 370 3.67 21.03 -4.16
C SER A 370 3.59 21.26 -2.66
N THR A 371 2.36 21.31 -2.14
CA THR A 371 2.15 21.11 -0.70
C THR A 371 2.45 19.65 -0.35
N ILE A 372 2.73 19.35 0.91
CA ILE A 372 2.62 17.98 1.39
C ILE A 372 1.15 17.51 1.30
N GLU A 373 0.90 16.23 1.50
CA GLU A 373 -0.46 15.72 1.72
C GLU A 373 -0.96 16.20 3.08
N ASN A 374 -1.75 17.25 3.10
CA ASN A 374 -2.31 17.81 4.33
C ASN A 374 -3.49 16.96 4.79
N ARG A 375 -3.42 16.51 6.05
CA ARG A 375 -4.51 15.84 6.74
C ARG A 375 -4.93 16.70 7.91
N TYR A 376 -6.18 17.07 7.96
CA TYR A 376 -6.71 17.90 9.04
C TYR A 376 -8.07 17.38 9.51
N ASP A 377 -8.32 17.53 10.81
CA ASP A 377 -9.49 16.97 11.45
C ASP A 377 -10.78 17.57 10.88
N CYS A 378 -11.69 16.70 10.49
CA CYS A 378 -13.02 17.06 10.05
C CYS A 378 -13.97 15.92 10.44
N PRO A 379 -14.98 16.18 11.28
CA PRO A 379 -15.90 15.15 11.75
C PRO A 379 -16.58 14.39 10.60
N ASP A 380 -16.87 13.12 10.83
CA ASP A 380 -17.44 12.23 9.83
C ASP A 380 -18.80 12.69 9.28
N ASP A 381 -19.60 13.34 10.09
CA ASP A 381 -20.89 13.94 9.72
C ASP A 381 -20.75 15.21 8.85
N VAL A 382 -19.58 15.84 8.84
CA VAL A 382 -19.31 17.10 8.12
C VAL A 382 -18.49 16.86 6.86
N LYS A 383 -17.44 16.03 6.91
CA LYS A 383 -16.41 15.90 5.88
C LYS A 383 -16.96 15.58 4.48
N PHE A 384 -17.96 14.69 4.38
CA PHE A 384 -18.56 14.32 3.10
C PHE A 384 -19.29 15.50 2.45
N GLY A 385 -20.06 16.25 3.27
CA GLY A 385 -20.77 17.45 2.80
C GLY A 385 -19.82 18.57 2.33
N VAL A 386 -18.66 18.73 2.96
CA VAL A 386 -17.65 19.70 2.53
C VAL A 386 -17.14 19.35 1.15
N VAL A 387 -16.70 18.12 0.93
CA VAL A 387 -16.15 17.70 -0.37
C VAL A 387 -17.19 17.80 -1.48
N GLU A 388 -18.43 17.38 -1.21
CA GLU A 388 -19.51 17.46 -2.20
C GLU A 388 -19.83 18.92 -2.58
N ARG A 389 -19.89 19.84 -1.61
CA ARG A 389 -20.10 21.29 -1.91
C ARG A 389 -18.95 21.90 -2.72
N VAL A 390 -17.69 21.51 -2.46
CA VAL A 390 -16.56 21.98 -3.30
C VAL A 390 -16.71 21.46 -4.72
N LYS A 391 -17.06 20.19 -4.88
CA LYS A 391 -17.29 19.53 -6.18
C LYS A 391 -18.43 20.20 -6.96
N GLU A 392 -19.61 20.38 -6.34
CA GLU A 392 -20.77 21.01 -6.95
C GLU A 392 -20.47 22.41 -7.45
N ARG A 393 -19.77 23.22 -6.63
CA ARG A 393 -19.35 24.59 -7.02
C ARG A 393 -18.36 24.59 -8.17
N ALA A 394 -17.35 23.73 -8.13
CA ALA A 394 -16.37 23.60 -9.21
C ALA A 394 -17.06 23.23 -10.55
N LEU A 395 -18.00 22.31 -10.52
CA LEU A 395 -18.79 21.91 -11.69
C LEU A 395 -19.70 23.04 -12.17
N ALA A 396 -20.37 23.77 -11.27
CA ALA A 396 -21.21 24.93 -11.62
C ALA A 396 -20.39 26.06 -12.26
N GLU A 397 -19.15 26.27 -11.82
CA GLU A 397 -18.19 27.20 -12.41
C GLU A 397 -17.57 26.66 -13.73
N LYS A 398 -17.92 25.44 -14.14
CA LYS A 398 -17.38 24.74 -15.34
C LYS A 398 -15.86 24.60 -15.33
N LEU A 399 -15.28 24.40 -14.15
CA LEU A 399 -13.87 24.09 -14.02
C LEU A 399 -13.60 22.68 -14.51
N ASP A 400 -12.43 22.46 -15.08
CA ASP A 400 -11.95 21.12 -15.40
C ASP A 400 -11.68 20.34 -14.11
N THR A 401 -12.27 19.14 -13.96
CA THR A 401 -12.24 18.39 -12.70
C THR A 401 -12.14 16.90 -12.90
N ILE A 402 -11.41 16.23 -12.00
CA ILE A 402 -11.42 14.78 -11.83
C ILE A 402 -12.15 14.45 -10.53
N THR A 403 -13.24 13.70 -10.63
CA THR A 403 -14.16 13.46 -9.51
C THR A 403 -14.24 11.99 -9.09
N VAL A 404 -13.25 11.20 -9.43
CA VAL A 404 -13.21 9.75 -9.12
C VAL A 404 -13.04 9.46 -7.62
N ASP A 405 -12.41 10.38 -6.86
CA ASP A 405 -12.21 10.28 -5.41
C ASP A 405 -12.08 11.70 -4.82
N GLY A 406 -13.19 12.24 -4.34
CA GLY A 406 -13.29 13.66 -3.99
C GLY A 406 -13.36 14.55 -5.23
N VAL A 407 -12.65 15.67 -5.22
CA VAL A 407 -12.54 16.57 -6.37
C VAL A 407 -11.11 17.09 -6.53
N ARG A 408 -10.52 16.83 -7.68
CA ARG A 408 -9.27 17.41 -8.16
C ARG A 408 -9.61 18.45 -9.22
N ILE A 409 -9.42 19.73 -8.90
CA ILE A 409 -9.64 20.85 -9.80
C ILE A 409 -8.35 21.07 -10.59
N ILE A 410 -8.47 21.10 -11.91
CA ILE A 410 -7.35 21.32 -12.82
C ILE A 410 -7.31 22.81 -13.19
N TYR A 411 -6.18 23.43 -12.92
CA TYR A 411 -5.88 24.81 -13.32
C TYR A 411 -4.95 24.80 -14.53
N LYS A 412 -4.81 25.93 -15.20
CA LYS A 412 -3.93 26.08 -16.38
C LYS A 412 -2.49 25.61 -16.11
N ASP A 413 -2.02 25.77 -14.87
CA ASP A 413 -0.62 25.61 -14.47
C ASP A 413 -0.47 24.79 -13.17
N GLY A 414 -1.42 23.90 -12.89
CA GLY A 414 -1.38 23.02 -11.72
C GLY A 414 -2.73 22.44 -11.36
N TRP A 415 -2.86 21.95 -10.14
CA TRP A 415 -4.09 21.34 -9.64
C TRP A 415 -4.23 21.47 -8.12
N GLY A 416 -5.46 21.36 -7.63
CA GLY A 416 -5.77 21.25 -6.22
C GLY A 416 -6.77 20.13 -5.97
N LEU A 417 -6.51 19.28 -4.96
CA LEU A 417 -7.34 18.13 -4.58
C LEU A 417 -7.87 18.32 -3.17
N VAL A 418 -9.13 17.91 -2.97
CA VAL A 418 -9.68 17.57 -1.66
C VAL A 418 -10.47 16.28 -1.75
N ARG A 419 -10.30 15.41 -0.76
CA ARG A 419 -11.03 14.14 -0.60
C ARG A 419 -11.26 13.82 0.87
N VAL A 420 -12.19 12.93 1.15
CA VAL A 420 -12.37 12.39 2.48
C VAL A 420 -11.35 11.28 2.77
N SER A 421 -10.89 11.17 4.01
CA SER A 421 -10.18 9.98 4.45
C SER A 421 -11.18 8.84 4.67
N ASN A 422 -10.91 7.65 4.11
CA ASN A 422 -11.74 6.46 4.30
C ASN A 422 -11.49 5.77 5.65
N THR A 423 -10.41 6.15 6.35
CA THR A 423 -9.95 5.47 7.57
C THR A 423 -9.93 6.35 8.81
N GLN A 424 -10.07 7.68 8.65
CA GLN A 424 -9.96 8.66 9.74
C GLN A 424 -11.01 9.77 9.58
N PRO A 425 -11.43 10.45 10.66
CA PRO A 425 -12.30 11.62 10.60
C PRO A 425 -11.53 12.86 10.15
N THR A 426 -10.95 12.79 8.94
CA THR A 426 -10.10 13.84 8.37
C THR A 426 -10.44 14.11 6.92
N LEU A 427 -10.17 15.33 6.48
CA LEU A 427 -10.03 15.69 5.07
C LEU A 427 -8.57 15.57 4.65
N VAL A 428 -8.36 15.20 3.40
CA VAL A 428 -7.05 15.12 2.76
C VAL A 428 -7.03 16.13 1.63
N ALA A 429 -6.06 17.04 1.65
CA ALA A 429 -5.89 18.06 0.63
C ALA A 429 -4.44 18.14 0.17
N ARG A 430 -4.23 18.35 -1.13
CA ARG A 430 -2.92 18.54 -1.77
C ARG A 430 -3.05 19.49 -2.95
N CYS A 431 -2.05 20.34 -3.15
CA CYS A 431 -1.94 21.21 -4.30
C CYS A 431 -0.57 21.07 -4.95
N GLU A 432 -0.53 21.31 -6.26
CA GLU A 432 0.71 21.32 -7.04
C GLU A 432 0.61 22.41 -8.11
N GLY A 433 1.71 23.10 -8.36
CA GLY A 433 1.80 24.13 -9.39
C GLY A 433 3.06 23.99 -10.22
N ARG A 434 3.05 24.38 -11.48
CA ARG A 434 4.25 24.37 -12.35
C ARG A 434 5.34 25.30 -11.85
N THR A 435 4.96 26.34 -11.12
CA THR A 435 5.86 27.27 -10.43
C THR A 435 5.40 27.50 -8.99
N LYS A 436 6.25 28.11 -8.18
CA LYS A 436 5.90 28.44 -6.79
C LYS A 436 4.71 29.42 -6.73
N GLU A 437 4.67 30.42 -7.62
CA GLU A 437 3.59 31.38 -7.73
C GLU A 437 2.25 30.71 -8.12
N ALA A 438 2.30 29.73 -9.02
CA ALA A 438 1.13 28.93 -9.37
C ALA A 438 0.64 28.13 -8.15
N LEU A 439 1.56 27.46 -7.43
CA LEU A 439 1.22 26.73 -6.21
C LEU A 439 0.57 27.64 -5.17
N ASP A 440 1.15 28.81 -4.90
CA ASP A 440 0.64 29.75 -3.88
C ASP A 440 -0.77 30.24 -4.24
N ARG A 441 -1.02 30.55 -5.51
CA ARG A 441 -2.35 30.93 -5.99
C ARG A 441 -3.37 29.78 -5.90
N ILE A 442 -2.98 28.57 -6.30
CA ILE A 442 -3.84 27.39 -6.28
C ILE A 442 -4.17 26.99 -4.84
N SER A 443 -3.18 26.97 -3.95
CA SER A 443 -3.40 26.61 -2.54
C SER A 443 -4.29 27.66 -1.83
N ALA A 444 -4.15 28.94 -2.15
CA ALA A 444 -5.03 30.00 -1.64
C ALA A 444 -6.49 29.81 -2.13
N ASP A 445 -6.70 29.53 -3.43
CA ASP A 445 -8.03 29.29 -3.98
C ASP A 445 -8.67 28.03 -3.38
N MET A 446 -7.92 26.95 -3.25
CA MET A 446 -8.42 25.71 -2.63
C MET A 446 -8.77 25.90 -1.14
N LYS A 447 -7.95 26.65 -0.37
CA LYS A 447 -8.27 26.97 1.04
C LYS A 447 -9.56 27.79 1.12
N ARG A 448 -9.72 28.82 0.29
CA ARG A 448 -10.94 29.63 0.21
C ARG A 448 -12.16 28.75 -0.08
N ARG A 449 -12.11 27.88 -1.10
CA ARG A 449 -13.22 26.97 -1.48
C ARG A 449 -13.59 26.03 -0.34
N LEU A 450 -12.61 25.50 0.37
CA LEU A 450 -12.83 24.61 1.51
C LEU A 450 -13.52 25.34 2.67
N ILE A 451 -13.05 26.52 3.06
CA ILE A 451 -13.66 27.33 4.11
C ILE A 451 -15.10 27.72 3.75
N GLU A 452 -15.34 28.21 2.52
CA GLU A 452 -16.68 28.52 2.02
C GLU A 452 -17.61 27.30 1.97
N ALA A 453 -17.05 26.10 1.82
CA ALA A 453 -17.78 24.84 1.88
C ALA A 453 -18.01 24.34 3.32
N GLY A 454 -17.60 25.10 4.35
CA GLY A 454 -17.81 24.75 5.76
C GLY A 454 -16.73 23.82 6.34
N SER A 455 -15.55 23.76 5.73
CA SER A 455 -14.40 23.07 6.31
C SER A 455 -13.89 23.82 7.54
N PRO A 456 -13.37 23.12 8.57
CA PRO A 456 -12.51 23.75 9.57
C PRO A 456 -11.33 24.46 8.91
N ASP A 457 -10.82 25.51 9.56
CA ASP A 457 -9.61 26.20 9.07
C ASP A 457 -8.36 25.34 9.29
N PHE A 458 -7.38 25.49 8.43
CA PHE A 458 -6.14 24.73 8.47
C PHE A 458 -5.00 25.50 7.79
N GLU A 459 -3.76 25.12 8.08
CA GLU A 459 -2.59 25.67 7.40
C GLU A 459 -1.98 24.65 6.45
N TRP A 460 -1.52 25.13 5.29
CA TRP A 460 -0.80 24.28 4.33
C TRP A 460 0.59 23.95 4.87
N GLY A 461 0.95 22.65 4.84
CA GLY A 461 2.34 22.21 4.93
C GLY A 461 3.00 22.21 3.56
N TYR A 462 4.30 22.58 3.50
CA TYR A 462 5.11 22.65 2.30
C TYR A 462 6.35 21.77 2.39
#